data_84e0a7354137d029308d8d1e69a0d012
#
_entry.id   84e0a7354137d029308d8d1e69a0d012
#
_cell.length_a   1.000
_cell.length_b   1.000
_cell.length_c   1.000
_cell.angle_alpha   90.00
_cell.angle_beta   90.00
_cell.angle_gamma   90.00
#
_symmetry.space_group_name_H-M   'P 1'
#
loop_
_entity.id
_entity.type
_entity.pdbx_description
1 polymer ?
#
loop_
_entity_poly.entity_id
_entity_poly.type
_entity_poly.pdbx_seq_one_letter_code
_entity_poly.pdbx_strand_id
1 'polypeptide(L)'
;MIIKSVDGREINLSNIGIFYNKDNQKAKNTADSIAKILNQKNIKSNVRTTNEYNNSVTFAIVLGGDGTILKTARFYSQYDVPILGINLGRLGFLSQAKSSQIEDAVNYILKGAFKIEDRTMLSACEGKINALNDIVIKGDGFSRTSRLYVHINDNIVCDYLADGIIISTPTGSTAYTLSAGGPILSPVLDAIVIVPICPHTMNARPIVIPSNEIIKVTSSADKPLLKMAADGQETFTLGVNDKIEIKKSEYSAKLILLNLEKNSFYSVLKEKLHWGLSWKG
;
A
#
# COMPACT_ATOMS: atom_id res chain seq x y z
N MET A 1 19.38 15.45 -13.00
CA MET A 1 18.75 16.69 -12.51
C MET A 1 18.31 16.47 -11.09
N ILE A 2 18.72 17.30 -10.15
CA ILE A 2 18.24 17.27 -8.76
C ILE A 2 17.29 18.44 -8.59
N ILE A 3 16.15 18.19 -7.94
CA ILE A 3 15.16 19.21 -7.61
C ILE A 3 14.86 19.14 -6.12
N LYS A 4 14.34 20.23 -5.57
CA LYS A 4 13.94 20.31 -4.16
C LYS A 4 12.42 20.40 -4.08
N SER A 5 11.83 19.51 -3.31
CA SER A 5 10.39 19.48 -3.03
C SER A 5 9.97 20.63 -2.08
N VAL A 6 8.68 20.89 -1.95
CA VAL A 6 8.14 21.94 -1.06
C VAL A 6 8.52 21.69 0.40
N ASP A 7 8.61 20.42 0.84
CA ASP A 7 9.02 20.01 2.17
C ASP A 7 10.54 19.92 2.36
N GLY A 8 11.31 20.39 1.36
CA GLY A 8 12.76 20.56 1.45
C GLY A 8 13.60 19.34 1.09
N ARG A 9 13.00 18.22 0.68
CA ARG A 9 13.71 17.00 0.30
C ARG A 9 14.30 17.13 -1.10
N GLU A 10 15.54 16.65 -1.28
CA GLU A 10 16.19 16.59 -2.58
C GLU A 10 15.81 15.32 -3.34
N ILE A 11 15.39 15.48 -4.58
CA ILE A 11 14.94 14.38 -5.44
C ILE A 11 15.77 14.34 -6.69
N ASN A 12 16.28 13.16 -6.99
CA ASN A 12 17.05 12.89 -8.20
C ASN A 12 16.12 12.46 -9.35
N LEU A 13 16.03 13.27 -10.40
CA LEU A 13 15.27 12.97 -11.61
C LEU A 13 16.15 12.50 -12.78
N SER A 14 17.36 12.00 -12.50
CA SER A 14 18.30 11.62 -13.57
C SER A 14 17.86 10.37 -14.34
N ASN A 15 17.02 9.51 -13.75
CA ASN A 15 16.52 8.29 -14.37
C ASN A 15 15.09 7.99 -13.90
N ILE A 16 14.11 8.47 -14.67
CA ILE A 16 12.68 8.27 -14.36
C ILE A 16 12.21 6.95 -14.96
N GLY A 17 11.70 6.04 -14.10
CA GLY A 17 10.98 4.85 -14.53
C GLY A 17 9.48 5.15 -14.69
N ILE A 18 8.90 4.78 -15.83
CA ILE A 18 7.45 4.89 -16.08
C ILE A 18 6.90 3.49 -16.16
N PHE A 19 6.11 3.09 -15.17
CA PHE A 19 5.64 1.71 -15.00
C PHE A 19 4.13 1.58 -15.28
N TYR A 20 3.77 0.50 -15.96
CA TYR A 20 2.38 0.18 -16.27
C TYR A 20 2.12 -1.34 -16.24
N ASN A 21 0.86 -1.75 -16.08
CA ASN A 21 0.48 -3.15 -16.22
C ASN A 21 0.48 -3.55 -17.71
N LYS A 22 1.23 -4.60 -18.07
CA LYS A 22 1.40 -5.09 -19.45
C LYS A 22 0.08 -5.32 -20.21
N ASP A 23 -0.98 -5.70 -19.49
CA ASP A 23 -2.27 -6.04 -20.06
C ASP A 23 -3.17 -4.80 -20.33
N ASN A 24 -2.64 -3.60 -20.06
CA ASN A 24 -3.37 -2.34 -20.21
C ASN A 24 -2.78 -1.46 -21.30
N GLN A 25 -3.32 -1.59 -22.53
CA GLN A 25 -2.86 -0.82 -23.69
C GLN A 25 -3.03 0.71 -23.51
N LYS A 26 -4.08 1.16 -22.81
CA LYS A 26 -4.29 2.58 -22.51
C LYS A 26 -3.17 3.10 -21.61
N ALA A 27 -2.74 2.29 -20.63
CA ALA A 27 -1.62 2.65 -19.76
C ALA A 27 -0.31 2.76 -20.54
N LYS A 28 -0.05 1.86 -21.47
CA LYS A 28 1.12 1.92 -22.35
C LYS A 28 1.14 3.21 -23.16
N ASN A 29 0.05 3.53 -23.86
CA ASN A 29 -0.04 4.75 -24.68
C ASN A 29 0.17 6.01 -23.82
N THR A 30 -0.34 6.02 -22.61
CA THR A 30 -0.14 7.11 -21.64
C THR A 30 1.31 7.19 -21.17
N ALA A 31 1.96 6.05 -20.93
CA ALA A 31 3.40 6.01 -20.58
C ALA A 31 4.28 6.58 -21.68
N ASP A 32 4.01 6.21 -22.92
CA ASP A 32 4.72 6.73 -24.10
C ASP A 32 4.54 8.25 -24.24
N SER A 33 3.35 8.76 -23.94
CA SER A 33 3.08 10.21 -23.96
C SER A 33 3.87 10.94 -22.88
N ILE A 34 3.93 10.41 -21.66
CA ILE A 34 4.75 10.98 -20.57
C ILE A 34 6.23 10.97 -20.96
N ALA A 35 6.72 9.87 -21.51
CA ALA A 35 8.11 9.77 -21.96
C ALA A 35 8.45 10.84 -23.01
N LYS A 36 7.54 11.11 -23.95
CA LYS A 36 7.72 12.19 -24.94
C LYS A 36 7.81 13.56 -24.27
N ILE A 37 6.93 13.86 -23.32
CA ILE A 37 6.95 15.14 -22.57
C ILE A 37 8.27 15.29 -21.81
N LEU A 38 8.75 14.25 -21.14
CA LEU A 38 10.01 14.27 -20.40
C LEU A 38 11.23 14.43 -21.34
N ASN A 39 11.24 13.72 -22.48
CA ASN A 39 12.31 13.83 -23.49
C ASN A 39 12.40 15.24 -24.09
N GLN A 40 11.26 15.91 -24.35
CA GLN A 40 11.23 17.30 -24.80
C GLN A 40 11.87 18.26 -23.78
N LYS A 41 11.93 17.86 -22.52
CA LYS A 41 12.55 18.61 -21.42
C LYS A 41 13.97 18.12 -21.07
N ASN A 42 14.57 17.28 -21.94
CA ASN A 42 15.89 16.66 -21.77
C ASN A 42 16.02 15.80 -20.51
N ILE A 43 14.94 15.15 -20.07
CA ILE A 43 14.91 14.26 -18.92
C ILE A 43 14.86 12.81 -19.39
N LYS A 44 15.85 12.03 -18.96
CA LYS A 44 15.92 10.59 -19.28
C LYS A 44 14.77 9.84 -18.60
N SER A 45 14.00 9.12 -19.39
CA SER A 45 12.94 8.25 -18.89
C SER A 45 12.92 6.91 -19.60
N ASN A 46 12.43 5.87 -18.92
CA ASN A 46 12.33 4.52 -19.44
C ASN A 46 10.91 3.99 -19.17
N VAL A 47 10.20 3.62 -20.25
CA VAL A 47 8.89 2.98 -20.16
C VAL A 47 9.08 1.47 -19.96
N ARG A 48 8.47 0.89 -18.94
CA ARG A 48 8.59 -0.52 -18.54
C ARG A 48 7.27 -1.07 -18.00
N THR A 49 7.11 -2.37 -18.08
CA THR A 49 6.02 -3.04 -17.38
C THR A 49 6.35 -3.22 -15.89
N THR A 50 5.34 -3.45 -15.05
CA THR A 50 5.52 -3.75 -13.62
C THR A 50 6.13 -5.14 -13.34
N ASN A 51 6.64 -5.82 -14.35
CA ASN A 51 7.44 -7.04 -14.23
C ASN A 51 8.93 -6.79 -14.55
N GLU A 52 9.30 -5.56 -14.92
CA GLU A 52 10.64 -5.17 -15.39
C GLU A 52 11.24 -4.06 -14.52
N TYR A 53 11.12 -4.22 -13.20
CA TYR A 53 11.71 -3.27 -12.25
C TYR A 53 13.24 -3.25 -12.35
N ASN A 54 13.82 -2.08 -12.07
CA ASN A 54 15.26 -1.85 -12.17
C ASN A 54 15.70 -0.93 -11.02
N ASN A 55 16.74 -1.31 -10.31
CA ASN A 55 17.30 -0.58 -9.18
C ASN A 55 18.03 0.73 -9.55
N SER A 56 18.28 0.97 -10.84
CA SER A 56 18.87 2.24 -11.31
C SER A 56 17.87 3.41 -11.40
N VAL A 57 16.56 3.12 -11.26
CA VAL A 57 15.51 4.15 -11.25
C VAL A 57 15.64 5.02 -10.00
N THR A 58 15.57 6.33 -10.20
CA THR A 58 15.68 7.32 -9.13
C THR A 58 14.36 8.00 -8.80
N PHE A 59 13.36 7.86 -9.67
CA PHE A 59 11.99 8.35 -9.51
C PHE A 59 11.03 7.48 -10.31
N ALA A 60 9.92 7.04 -9.75
CA ALA A 60 8.96 6.18 -10.41
C ALA A 60 7.63 6.90 -10.68
N ILE A 61 7.15 6.84 -11.92
CA ILE A 61 5.78 7.21 -12.30
C ILE A 61 5.02 5.91 -12.57
N VAL A 62 3.89 5.71 -11.93
CA VAL A 62 3.12 4.46 -11.98
C VAL A 62 1.75 4.72 -12.56
N LEU A 63 1.43 4.07 -13.68
CA LEU A 63 0.17 4.20 -14.38
C LEU A 63 -0.73 3.00 -14.10
N GLY A 64 -1.80 3.22 -13.35
CA GLY A 64 -2.74 2.17 -12.98
C GLY A 64 -3.56 2.51 -11.75
N GLY A 65 -4.28 1.50 -11.25
CA GLY A 65 -4.98 1.57 -9.98
C GLY A 65 -4.06 1.35 -8.78
N ASP A 66 -4.65 1.41 -7.57
CA ASP A 66 -3.91 1.26 -6.31
C ASP A 66 -3.10 -0.05 -6.26
N GLY A 67 -3.62 -1.17 -6.80
CA GLY A 67 -2.89 -2.44 -6.86
C GLY A 67 -1.57 -2.38 -7.65
N THR A 68 -1.51 -1.58 -8.72
CA THR A 68 -0.28 -1.36 -9.51
C THR A 68 0.73 -0.53 -8.70
N ILE A 69 0.22 0.47 -7.97
CA ILE A 69 1.04 1.33 -7.11
C ILE A 69 1.59 0.51 -5.94
N LEU A 70 0.78 -0.33 -5.29
CA LEU A 70 1.20 -1.25 -4.22
C LEU A 70 2.38 -2.14 -4.65
N LYS A 71 2.25 -2.80 -5.81
CA LYS A 71 3.31 -3.66 -6.35
C LYS A 71 4.62 -2.89 -6.56
N THR A 72 4.52 -1.68 -7.11
CA THR A 72 5.68 -0.82 -7.35
C THR A 72 6.29 -0.31 -6.04
N ALA A 73 5.46 0.04 -5.07
CA ALA A 73 5.89 0.53 -3.76
C ALA A 73 6.66 -0.55 -2.98
N ARG A 74 6.17 -1.79 -2.97
CA ARG A 74 6.90 -2.90 -2.33
C ARG A 74 8.30 -3.10 -2.90
N PHE A 75 8.45 -2.99 -4.22
CA PHE A 75 9.77 -3.14 -4.84
C PHE A 75 10.69 -1.95 -4.53
N TYR A 76 10.19 -0.72 -4.66
CA TYR A 76 11.04 0.48 -4.59
C TYR A 76 11.27 1.03 -3.18
N SER A 77 10.53 0.58 -2.17
CA SER A 77 10.73 1.01 -0.78
C SER A 77 12.16 0.74 -0.28
N GLN A 78 12.76 -0.40 -0.64
CA GLN A 78 14.13 -0.74 -0.26
C GLN A 78 15.21 0.11 -0.95
N TYR A 79 14.86 0.81 -2.03
CA TYR A 79 15.76 1.69 -2.78
C TYR A 79 15.46 3.18 -2.54
N ASP A 80 14.53 3.47 -1.66
CA ASP A 80 14.17 4.84 -1.28
C ASP A 80 13.65 5.71 -2.45
N VAL A 81 13.10 5.05 -3.49
CA VAL A 81 12.63 5.70 -4.73
C VAL A 81 11.25 6.30 -4.53
N PRO A 82 11.08 7.62 -4.75
CA PRO A 82 9.77 8.26 -4.69
C PRO A 82 8.84 7.82 -5.83
N ILE A 83 7.55 7.67 -5.52
CA ILE A 83 6.56 7.11 -6.43
C ILE A 83 5.41 8.09 -6.63
N LEU A 84 5.15 8.45 -7.89
CA LEU A 84 3.95 9.17 -8.30
C LEU A 84 2.95 8.21 -8.93
N GLY A 85 1.80 8.01 -8.29
CA GLY A 85 0.69 7.24 -8.85
C GLY A 85 -0.21 8.11 -9.74
N ILE A 86 -0.49 7.65 -10.97
CA ILE A 86 -1.44 8.28 -11.92
C ILE A 86 -2.50 7.25 -12.27
N ASN A 87 -3.76 7.56 -12.00
CA ASN A 87 -4.88 6.68 -12.31
C ASN A 87 -5.45 6.97 -13.70
N LEU A 88 -5.78 5.92 -14.44
CA LEU A 88 -6.37 6.01 -15.79
C LEU A 88 -7.89 5.99 -15.78
N GLY A 89 -8.49 5.85 -14.61
CA GLY A 89 -9.94 5.84 -14.37
C GLY A 89 -10.32 6.73 -13.20
N ARG A 90 -10.97 6.15 -12.19
CA ARG A 90 -11.33 6.85 -10.94
C ARG A 90 -10.13 6.96 -10.02
N LEU A 91 -9.91 8.14 -9.42
CA LEU A 91 -8.83 8.38 -8.47
C LEU A 91 -8.86 7.34 -7.34
N GLY A 92 -7.70 6.75 -7.02
CA GLY A 92 -7.49 5.83 -5.92
C GLY A 92 -7.08 6.56 -4.63
N PHE A 93 -6.80 5.80 -3.57
CA PHE A 93 -6.24 6.34 -2.34
C PHE A 93 -4.73 6.60 -2.44
N LEU A 94 -4.04 5.95 -3.39
CA LEU A 94 -2.60 6.07 -3.60
C LEU A 94 -2.23 6.91 -4.82
N SER A 95 -3.17 7.16 -5.72
CA SER A 95 -2.92 7.94 -6.93
C SER A 95 -3.17 9.44 -6.69
N GLN A 96 -2.37 10.30 -7.37
CA GLN A 96 -2.39 11.75 -7.19
C GLN A 96 -2.87 12.53 -8.41
N ALA A 97 -3.00 11.88 -9.56
CA ALA A 97 -3.48 12.51 -10.78
C ALA A 97 -4.33 11.54 -11.61
N LYS A 98 -5.18 12.08 -12.44
CA LYS A 98 -5.91 11.36 -13.49
C LYS A 98 -5.17 11.51 -14.83
N SER A 99 -5.49 10.68 -15.81
CA SER A 99 -4.88 10.76 -17.16
C SER A 99 -5.06 12.12 -17.84
N SER A 100 -6.11 12.87 -17.51
CA SER A 100 -6.34 14.23 -18.01
C SER A 100 -5.44 15.30 -17.39
N GLN A 101 -4.69 14.98 -16.34
CA GLN A 101 -3.86 15.90 -15.56
C GLN A 101 -2.36 15.62 -15.71
N ILE A 102 -1.96 14.84 -16.72
CA ILE A 102 -0.58 14.37 -16.88
C ILE A 102 0.40 15.53 -17.06
N GLU A 103 0.09 16.49 -17.93
CA GLU A 103 0.97 17.65 -18.19
C GLU A 103 1.17 18.47 -16.92
N ASP A 104 0.09 18.72 -16.18
CA ASP A 104 0.16 19.41 -14.90
C ASP A 104 0.99 18.62 -13.90
N ALA A 105 0.75 17.32 -13.77
CA ALA A 105 1.51 16.45 -12.86
C ALA A 105 3.01 16.47 -13.16
N VAL A 106 3.40 16.35 -14.44
CA VAL A 106 4.81 16.45 -14.85
C VAL A 106 5.36 17.85 -14.54
N ASN A 107 4.62 18.91 -14.81
CA ASN A 107 5.06 20.28 -14.51
C ASN A 107 5.23 20.52 -13.01
N TYR A 108 4.32 19.99 -12.17
CA TYR A 108 4.46 20.04 -10.70
C TYR A 108 5.74 19.34 -10.24
N ILE A 109 6.02 18.14 -10.77
CA ILE A 109 7.26 17.41 -10.46
C ILE A 109 8.48 18.24 -10.82
N LEU A 110 8.54 18.76 -12.05
CA LEU A 110 9.72 19.50 -12.54
C LEU A 110 9.97 20.82 -11.81
N LYS A 111 8.92 21.42 -11.25
CA LYS A 111 9.00 22.64 -10.42
C LYS A 111 9.27 22.36 -8.94
N GLY A 112 9.34 21.09 -8.52
CA GLY A 112 9.43 20.74 -7.10
C GLY A 112 8.14 21.02 -6.31
N ALA A 113 7.02 21.29 -6.98
CA ALA A 113 5.74 21.66 -6.37
C ALA A 113 4.97 20.43 -5.86
N PHE A 114 5.59 19.62 -5.03
CA PHE A 114 5.03 18.42 -4.40
C PHE A 114 5.64 18.18 -3.03
N LYS A 115 5.01 17.32 -2.25
CA LYS A 115 5.53 16.79 -0.99
C LYS A 115 5.80 15.30 -1.13
N ILE A 116 6.65 14.77 -0.26
CA ILE A 116 6.87 13.33 -0.13
C ILE A 116 6.28 12.88 1.19
N GLU A 117 5.40 11.90 1.14
CA GLU A 117 4.83 11.28 2.32
C GLU A 117 5.40 9.88 2.49
N ASP A 118 6.07 9.66 3.62
CA ASP A 118 6.58 8.35 3.99
C ASP A 118 5.43 7.52 4.55
N ARG A 119 5.14 6.39 3.92
CA ARG A 119 4.09 5.46 4.32
C ARG A 119 4.70 4.28 5.06
N THR A 120 4.23 4.06 6.27
CA THR A 120 4.58 2.87 7.05
C THR A 120 4.27 1.61 6.26
N MET A 121 5.16 0.64 6.31
CA MET A 121 4.98 -0.70 5.76
C MET A 121 5.08 -1.74 6.86
N LEU A 122 4.48 -2.90 6.63
CA LEU A 122 4.64 -4.09 7.46
C LEU A 122 5.70 -5.01 6.87
N SER A 123 6.36 -5.74 7.74
CA SER A 123 7.33 -6.77 7.40
C SER A 123 6.99 -8.07 8.11
N ALA A 124 7.16 -9.19 7.41
CA ALA A 124 7.06 -10.54 7.97
C ALA A 124 8.19 -11.44 7.46
N CYS A 125 8.34 -12.61 8.08
CA CYS A 125 9.32 -13.62 7.69
C CYS A 125 10.75 -13.04 7.61
N GLU A 126 11.18 -12.36 8.68
CA GLU A 126 12.54 -11.77 8.78
C GLU A 126 12.87 -10.76 7.66
N GLY A 127 11.91 -9.96 7.25
CA GLY A 127 12.12 -8.94 6.23
C GLY A 127 11.89 -9.40 4.79
N LYS A 128 11.66 -10.69 4.55
CA LYS A 128 11.47 -11.23 3.20
C LYS A 128 10.15 -10.81 2.56
N ILE A 129 9.15 -10.47 3.37
CA ILE A 129 7.80 -10.11 2.93
C ILE A 129 7.50 -8.72 3.45
N ASN A 130 7.15 -7.80 2.55
CA ASN A 130 6.75 -6.45 2.90
C ASN A 130 5.36 -6.15 2.33
N ALA A 131 4.55 -5.39 3.08
CA ALA A 131 3.23 -4.95 2.66
C ALA A 131 3.03 -3.46 2.94
N LEU A 132 2.44 -2.74 2.00
CA LEU A 132 2.06 -1.34 2.20
C LEU A 132 0.67 -1.21 2.82
N ASN A 133 -0.28 -2.10 2.46
CA ASN A 133 -1.61 -2.11 3.05
C ASN A 133 -1.68 -3.06 4.24
N ASP A 134 -1.58 -4.36 3.99
CA ASP A 134 -1.90 -5.38 4.99
C ASP A 134 -1.21 -6.71 4.75
N ILE A 135 -1.06 -7.46 5.84
CA ILE A 135 -0.74 -8.88 5.85
C ILE A 135 -1.97 -9.62 6.39
N VAL A 136 -2.53 -10.49 5.56
CA VAL A 136 -3.70 -11.30 5.87
C VAL A 136 -3.30 -12.73 6.13
N ILE A 137 -3.74 -13.31 7.25
CA ILE A 137 -3.58 -14.74 7.56
C ILE A 137 -4.96 -15.36 7.65
N LYS A 138 -5.21 -16.41 6.87
CA LYS A 138 -6.51 -17.10 6.85
C LYS A 138 -6.38 -18.59 6.59
N GLY A 139 -7.40 -19.36 6.95
CA GLY A 139 -7.49 -20.79 6.62
C GLY A 139 -7.55 -21.03 5.12
N ASP A 140 -6.94 -22.13 4.66
CA ASP A 140 -7.02 -22.62 3.29
C ASP A 140 -8.18 -23.63 3.15
N GLY A 141 -9.12 -23.38 2.24
CA GLY A 141 -10.21 -24.30 1.92
C GLY A 141 -11.61 -23.89 2.41
N PHE A 142 -12.58 -24.84 2.30
CA PHE A 142 -13.99 -24.61 2.61
C PHE A 142 -14.28 -24.55 4.13
N SER A 143 -13.53 -25.29 4.98
CA SER A 143 -13.59 -25.18 6.43
C SER A 143 -12.69 -24.04 6.88
N ARG A 144 -13.20 -22.81 6.77
CA ARG A 144 -12.40 -21.59 6.85
C ARG A 144 -12.01 -21.20 8.26
N THR A 145 -12.80 -21.63 9.27
CA THR A 145 -12.63 -21.19 10.65
C THR A 145 -11.39 -21.79 11.29
N SER A 146 -10.49 -20.94 11.75
CA SER A 146 -9.26 -21.32 12.46
C SER A 146 -9.21 -20.66 13.82
N ARG A 147 -8.58 -21.35 14.79
CA ARG A 147 -8.28 -20.74 16.08
C ARG A 147 -6.90 -20.08 15.96
N LEU A 148 -6.89 -18.75 16.06
CA LEU A 148 -5.71 -17.90 15.90
C LEU A 148 -5.38 -17.24 17.24
N TYR A 149 -4.17 -17.44 17.71
CA TYR A 149 -3.65 -16.77 18.90
C TYR A 149 -2.80 -15.58 18.46
N VAL A 150 -3.12 -14.41 18.98
CA VAL A 150 -2.41 -13.18 18.71
C VAL A 150 -1.63 -12.77 19.95
N HIS A 151 -0.35 -12.60 19.78
CA HIS A 151 0.56 -12.11 20.79
C HIS A 151 1.05 -10.72 20.39
N ILE A 152 1.16 -9.82 21.35
CA ILE A 152 1.82 -8.53 21.21
C ILE A 152 2.95 -8.48 22.24
N ASN A 153 4.20 -8.33 21.77
CA ASN A 153 5.39 -8.34 22.62
C ASN A 153 5.40 -9.51 23.64
N ASP A 154 5.12 -10.73 23.15
CA ASP A 154 5.07 -11.98 23.91
C ASP A 154 3.87 -12.17 24.84
N ASN A 155 2.98 -11.19 24.98
CA ASN A 155 1.73 -11.36 25.73
C ASN A 155 0.62 -11.85 24.80
N ILE A 156 -0.09 -12.91 25.18
CA ILE A 156 -1.32 -13.34 24.47
C ILE A 156 -2.38 -12.28 24.74
N VAL A 157 -2.82 -11.60 23.67
CA VAL A 157 -3.85 -10.56 23.76
C VAL A 157 -5.20 -11.02 23.23
N CYS A 158 -5.22 -11.97 22.31
CA CYS A 158 -6.45 -12.48 21.70
C CYS A 158 -6.33 -13.96 21.34
N ASP A 159 -7.47 -14.65 21.51
CA ASP A 159 -7.74 -16.00 21.01
C ASP A 159 -8.97 -15.90 20.13
N TYR A 160 -8.77 -15.89 18.81
CA TYR A 160 -9.85 -15.75 17.85
C TYR A 160 -10.22 -17.10 17.23
N LEU A 161 -11.51 -17.46 17.30
CA LEU A 161 -12.11 -18.42 16.38
C LEU A 161 -12.69 -17.60 15.21
N ALA A 162 -11.99 -17.58 14.06
CA ALA A 162 -12.30 -16.67 12.94
C ALA A 162 -11.88 -17.29 11.60
N ASP A 163 -12.36 -16.73 10.50
CA ASP A 163 -11.90 -17.12 9.14
C ASP A 163 -10.47 -16.68 8.89
N GLY A 164 -10.00 -15.66 9.60
CA GLY A 164 -8.65 -15.15 9.49
C GLY A 164 -8.43 -13.90 10.33
N ILE A 165 -7.29 -13.28 10.10
CA ILE A 165 -6.87 -12.02 10.74
C ILE A 165 -6.16 -11.13 9.73
N ILE A 166 -6.40 -9.84 9.84
CA ILE A 166 -5.72 -8.79 9.06
C ILE A 166 -4.83 -8.00 10.01
N ILE A 167 -3.57 -7.87 9.68
CA ILE A 167 -2.64 -6.92 10.30
C ILE A 167 -2.39 -5.83 9.25
N SER A 168 -2.77 -4.59 9.54
CA SER A 168 -2.83 -3.52 8.56
C SER A 168 -2.07 -2.28 8.99
N THR A 169 -1.48 -1.59 8.02
CA THR A 169 -0.97 -0.23 8.19
C THR A 169 -2.13 0.79 8.17
N PRO A 170 -1.90 2.06 8.53
CA PRO A 170 -2.88 3.11 8.33
C PRO A 170 -3.27 3.31 6.85
N THR A 171 -2.34 3.10 5.93
CA THR A 171 -2.62 3.11 4.48
C THR A 171 -3.64 2.02 4.11
N GLY A 172 -3.47 0.81 4.63
CA GLY A 172 -4.36 -0.33 4.40
C GLY A 172 -5.71 -0.24 5.12
N SER A 173 -5.89 0.74 6.03
CA SER A 173 -7.15 0.93 6.75
C SER A 173 -8.36 1.21 5.83
N THR A 174 -8.12 1.68 4.62
CA THR A 174 -9.13 1.91 3.57
C THR A 174 -9.26 0.78 2.56
N ALA A 175 -8.50 -0.32 2.74
CA ALA A 175 -8.51 -1.52 1.89
C ALA A 175 -9.34 -2.66 2.50
N TYR A 176 -8.81 -3.86 2.60
CA TYR A 176 -9.53 -5.03 3.13
C TYR A 176 -9.91 -4.84 4.61
N THR A 177 -9.09 -4.14 5.36
CA THR A 177 -9.36 -3.73 6.75
C THR A 177 -10.71 -3.05 6.90
N LEU A 178 -11.06 -2.10 6.00
CA LEU A 178 -12.35 -1.41 6.02
C LEU A 178 -13.51 -2.40 5.81
N SER A 179 -13.40 -3.30 4.85
CA SER A 179 -14.42 -4.31 4.55
C SER A 179 -14.61 -5.29 5.71
N ALA A 180 -13.58 -5.54 6.50
CA ALA A 180 -13.63 -6.38 7.70
C ALA A 180 -14.11 -5.63 8.96
N GLY A 181 -14.54 -4.37 8.83
CA GLY A 181 -15.07 -3.57 9.97
C GLY A 181 -13.98 -2.87 10.79
N GLY A 182 -12.78 -2.74 10.27
CA GLY A 182 -11.71 -1.96 10.89
C GLY A 182 -11.94 -0.45 10.80
N PRO A 183 -11.27 0.34 11.65
CA PRO A 183 -11.37 1.80 11.63
C PRO A 183 -10.63 2.41 10.45
N ILE A 184 -11.09 3.56 9.98
CA ILE A 184 -10.35 4.40 9.03
C ILE A 184 -9.29 5.19 9.80
N LEU A 185 -8.04 5.05 9.39
CA LEU A 185 -6.91 5.79 9.96
C LEU A 185 -6.35 6.79 8.96
N SER A 186 -5.91 7.93 9.46
CA SER A 186 -5.09 8.84 8.67
C SER A 186 -3.78 8.14 8.28
N PRO A 187 -3.36 8.17 7.01
CA PRO A 187 -2.19 7.42 6.53
C PRO A 187 -0.86 7.86 7.16
N VAL A 188 -0.82 9.02 7.81
CA VAL A 188 0.37 9.55 8.50
C VAL A 188 0.48 9.12 9.97
N LEU A 189 -0.48 8.34 10.49
CA LEU A 189 -0.40 7.81 11.84
C LEU A 189 0.68 6.73 11.94
N ASP A 190 1.36 6.69 13.07
CA ASP A 190 2.34 5.65 13.38
C ASP A 190 1.68 4.54 14.22
N ALA A 191 0.86 3.71 13.56
CA ALA A 191 0.03 2.69 14.18
C ALA A 191 -0.08 1.43 13.31
N ILE A 192 -0.52 0.34 13.91
CA ILE A 192 -0.93 -0.90 13.25
C ILE A 192 -2.35 -1.23 13.69
N VAL A 193 -3.15 -1.77 12.79
CA VAL A 193 -4.51 -2.24 13.07
C VAL A 193 -4.54 -3.75 12.97
N ILE A 194 -5.14 -4.41 13.96
CA ILE A 194 -5.40 -5.85 13.96
C ILE A 194 -6.91 -6.05 13.88
N VAL A 195 -7.36 -6.77 12.85
CA VAL A 195 -8.79 -6.97 12.57
C VAL A 195 -9.08 -8.45 12.34
N PRO A 196 -9.92 -9.10 13.17
CA PRO A 196 -10.38 -10.45 12.90
C PRO A 196 -11.36 -10.48 11.72
N ILE A 197 -11.28 -11.52 10.87
CA ILE A 197 -12.16 -11.72 9.73
C ILE A 197 -13.26 -12.69 10.15
N CYS A 198 -14.52 -12.26 10.11
CA CYS A 198 -15.70 -13.05 10.46
C CYS A 198 -15.53 -13.86 11.78
N PRO A 199 -15.19 -13.20 12.89
CA PRO A 199 -14.98 -13.90 14.15
C PRO A 199 -16.28 -14.52 14.67
N HIS A 200 -16.17 -15.73 15.22
CA HIS A 200 -17.29 -16.45 15.86
C HIS A 200 -17.44 -16.08 17.34
N THR A 201 -16.64 -15.16 17.84
CA THR A 201 -16.67 -14.64 19.21
C THR A 201 -17.32 -13.25 19.24
N MET A 202 -18.36 -13.08 20.04
CA MET A 202 -19.12 -11.82 20.12
C MET A 202 -18.28 -10.63 20.61
N ASN A 203 -17.22 -10.89 21.38
CA ASN A 203 -16.35 -9.86 21.96
C ASN A 203 -15.15 -9.49 21.09
N ALA A 204 -14.96 -10.14 19.93
CA ALA A 204 -13.88 -9.81 19.03
C ALA A 204 -14.09 -8.40 18.43
N ARG A 205 -13.09 -7.57 18.54
CA ARG A 205 -13.09 -6.19 18.01
C ARG A 205 -11.75 -5.90 17.36
N PRO A 206 -11.73 -5.04 16.33
CA PRO A 206 -10.49 -4.44 15.85
C PRO A 206 -9.77 -3.70 16.96
N ILE A 207 -8.45 -3.79 16.98
CA ILE A 207 -7.59 -3.05 17.90
C ILE A 207 -6.55 -2.26 17.12
N VAL A 208 -6.26 -1.05 17.59
CA VAL A 208 -5.19 -0.19 17.07
C VAL A 208 -4.08 -0.15 18.12
N ILE A 209 -2.86 -0.40 17.67
CA ILE A 209 -1.67 -0.46 18.53
C ILE A 209 -0.57 0.45 17.97
N PRO A 210 0.41 0.86 18.77
CA PRO A 210 1.62 1.53 18.27
C PRO A 210 2.36 0.69 17.23
N SER A 211 2.96 1.34 16.24
CA SER A 211 3.62 0.63 15.13
C SER A 211 4.92 -0.07 15.52
N ASN A 212 5.51 0.29 16.65
CA ASN A 212 6.76 -0.30 17.15
C ASN A 212 6.54 -1.63 17.89
N GLU A 213 5.30 -2.09 18.03
CA GLU A 213 5.00 -3.36 18.66
C GLU A 213 5.18 -4.54 17.69
N ILE A 214 5.58 -5.69 18.23
CA ILE A 214 5.79 -6.92 17.47
C ILE A 214 4.58 -7.82 17.66
N ILE A 215 3.96 -8.19 16.54
CA ILE A 215 2.79 -9.05 16.52
C ILE A 215 3.24 -10.45 16.13
N LYS A 216 2.85 -11.46 16.92
CA LYS A 216 3.06 -12.87 16.58
C LYS A 216 1.70 -13.54 16.45
N VAL A 217 1.48 -14.22 15.33
CA VAL A 217 0.27 -15.00 15.07
C VAL A 217 0.64 -16.47 15.01
N THR A 218 -0.10 -17.29 15.78
CA THR A 218 0.02 -18.75 15.77
C THR A 218 -1.37 -19.37 15.63
N SER A 219 -1.43 -20.64 15.21
CA SER A 219 -2.67 -21.41 15.15
C SER A 219 -2.60 -22.68 16.00
N SER A 220 -3.76 -23.26 16.35
CA SER A 220 -3.80 -24.58 16.97
C SER A 220 -3.38 -25.67 15.98
N ALA A 221 -2.65 -26.69 16.50
CA ALA A 221 -2.08 -27.78 15.70
C ALA A 221 -3.11 -28.67 14.96
N ASP A 222 -4.39 -28.62 15.38
CA ASP A 222 -5.42 -29.54 14.87
C ASP A 222 -6.18 -29.01 13.66
N LYS A 223 -5.70 -27.97 12.97
CA LYS A 223 -6.49 -27.27 11.95
C LYS A 223 -5.75 -27.04 10.63
N PRO A 224 -6.50 -26.73 9.54
CA PRO A 224 -5.97 -26.71 8.19
C PRO A 224 -4.83 -25.72 8.01
N LEU A 225 -4.02 -25.98 6.99
CA LEU A 225 -2.96 -25.09 6.53
C LEU A 225 -3.47 -23.64 6.45
N LEU A 226 -2.71 -22.73 7.03
CA LEU A 226 -2.96 -21.31 6.88
C LEU A 226 -2.29 -20.78 5.62
N LYS A 227 -2.88 -19.76 5.05
CA LYS A 227 -2.25 -18.95 4.00
C LYS A 227 -2.06 -17.53 4.50
N MET A 228 -0.90 -16.98 4.19
CA MET A 228 -0.59 -15.58 4.40
C MET A 228 -0.56 -14.86 3.05
N ALA A 229 -1.11 -13.67 2.97
CA ALA A 229 -1.05 -12.82 1.79
C ALA A 229 -0.57 -11.42 2.16
N ALA A 230 0.34 -10.85 1.36
CA ALA A 230 0.78 -9.46 1.45
C ALA A 230 0.11 -8.63 0.35
N ASP A 231 -0.60 -7.57 0.75
CA ASP A 231 -1.37 -6.66 -0.14
C ASP A 231 -2.32 -7.41 -1.11
N GLY A 232 -2.75 -8.62 -0.75
CA GLY A 232 -3.57 -9.48 -1.61
C GLY A 232 -2.90 -9.96 -2.91
N GLN A 233 -1.58 -9.76 -3.07
CA GLN A 233 -0.87 -10.03 -4.33
C GLN A 233 0.16 -11.16 -4.23
N GLU A 234 0.81 -11.32 -3.09
CA GLU A 234 1.76 -12.39 -2.82
C GLU A 234 1.17 -13.32 -1.78
N THR A 235 1.16 -14.62 -2.06
CA THR A 235 0.54 -15.62 -1.19
C THR A 235 1.57 -16.68 -0.79
N PHE A 236 1.59 -17.02 0.50
CA PHE A 236 2.50 -17.98 1.11
C PHE A 236 1.69 -19.01 1.89
N THR A 237 2.04 -20.29 1.76
CA THR A 237 1.48 -21.35 2.58
C THR A 237 2.28 -21.47 3.86
N LEU A 238 1.60 -21.54 4.99
CA LEU A 238 2.19 -21.64 6.32
C LEU A 238 2.15 -23.09 6.78
N GLY A 239 3.23 -23.53 7.42
CA GLY A 239 3.32 -24.83 8.05
C GLY A 239 2.49 -24.92 9.33
N VAL A 240 2.20 -26.15 9.77
CA VAL A 240 1.61 -26.41 11.08
C VAL A 240 2.61 -25.96 12.16
N ASN A 241 2.14 -25.17 13.14
CA ASN A 241 2.95 -24.55 14.20
C ASN A 241 3.88 -23.40 13.77
N ASP A 242 3.76 -22.88 12.55
CA ASP A 242 4.49 -21.69 12.18
C ASP A 242 4.10 -20.52 13.09
N LYS A 243 5.12 -19.82 13.58
CA LYS A 243 4.97 -18.56 14.31
C LYS A 243 5.27 -17.42 13.34
N ILE A 244 4.24 -16.68 12.98
CA ILE A 244 4.39 -15.58 12.04
C ILE A 244 4.59 -14.30 12.83
N GLU A 245 5.82 -13.79 12.78
CA GLU A 245 6.16 -12.49 13.33
C GLU A 245 5.90 -11.42 12.28
N ILE A 246 5.14 -10.40 12.67
CA ILE A 246 4.80 -9.23 11.85
C ILE A 246 5.15 -7.98 12.65
N LYS A 247 5.85 -7.06 12.02
CA LYS A 247 6.28 -5.80 12.62
C LYS A 247 6.34 -4.69 11.58
N LYS A 248 6.55 -3.47 12.03
CA LYS A 248 6.89 -2.35 11.14
C LYS A 248 8.13 -2.71 10.33
N SER A 249 8.06 -2.50 9.03
CA SER A 249 9.21 -2.66 8.14
C SER A 249 10.26 -1.59 8.43
N GLU A 250 11.52 -1.91 8.21
CA GLU A 250 12.61 -0.93 8.16
C GLU A 250 12.52 0.00 6.94
N TYR A 251 11.75 -0.43 5.92
CA TYR A 251 11.48 0.36 4.72
C TYR A 251 10.16 1.12 4.84
N SER A 252 10.10 2.28 4.20
CA SER A 252 8.88 3.04 3.99
C SER A 252 8.64 3.28 2.50
N ALA A 253 7.39 3.33 2.08
CA ALA A 253 7.06 3.71 0.72
C ALA A 253 6.96 5.24 0.62
N LYS A 254 7.73 5.85 -0.27
CA LYS A 254 7.74 7.30 -0.50
C LYS A 254 6.73 7.67 -1.57
N LEU A 255 5.57 8.17 -1.16
CA LEU A 255 4.53 8.60 -2.09
C LEU A 255 4.63 10.11 -2.35
N ILE A 256 4.60 10.49 -3.62
CA ILE A 256 4.53 11.88 -4.05
C ILE A 256 3.10 12.37 -3.87
N LEU A 257 2.93 13.49 -3.16
CA LEU A 257 1.68 14.21 -3.03
C LEU A 257 1.77 15.49 -3.84
N LEU A 258 1.00 15.56 -4.93
CA LEU A 258 0.87 16.77 -5.72
C LEU A 258 -0.06 17.74 -5.01
N ASN A 259 0.28 19.03 -5.01
CA ASN A 259 -0.59 20.08 -4.46
C ASN A 259 -1.71 20.44 -5.47
N LEU A 260 -2.41 19.41 -5.96
CA LEU A 260 -3.61 19.58 -6.79
C LEU A 260 -4.80 19.73 -5.88
N GLU A 261 -5.69 20.68 -6.22
CA GLU A 261 -6.95 20.85 -5.52
C GLU A 261 -7.73 19.52 -5.48
N LYS A 262 -8.26 19.16 -4.32
CA LYS A 262 -9.09 17.97 -4.06
C LYS A 262 -8.35 16.61 -3.97
N ASN A 263 -7.05 16.56 -3.89
CA ASN A 263 -6.29 15.29 -3.77
C ASN A 263 -5.87 14.93 -2.33
N SER A 264 -6.43 15.58 -1.31
CA SER A 264 -6.18 15.19 0.07
C SER A 264 -6.84 13.84 0.40
N PHE A 265 -6.28 13.11 1.35
CA PHE A 265 -6.86 11.87 1.87
C PHE A 265 -8.35 12.01 2.21
N TYR A 266 -8.73 13.09 2.88
CA TYR A 266 -10.11 13.34 3.29
C TYR A 266 -11.04 13.64 2.10
N SER A 267 -10.52 14.29 1.03
CA SER A 267 -11.29 14.53 -0.19
C SER A 267 -11.58 13.22 -0.92
N VAL A 268 -10.57 12.36 -1.02
CA VAL A 268 -10.72 11.02 -1.64
C VAL A 268 -11.66 10.15 -0.81
N LEU A 269 -11.55 10.20 0.52
CA LEU A 269 -12.45 9.49 1.43
C LEU A 269 -13.91 9.90 1.22
N LYS A 270 -14.18 11.21 1.15
CA LYS A 270 -15.49 11.76 0.90
C LYS A 270 -16.04 11.33 -0.48
N GLU A 271 -15.22 11.40 -1.53
CA GLU A 271 -15.63 11.02 -2.89
C GLU A 271 -15.94 9.51 -2.99
N LYS A 272 -15.10 8.65 -2.38
CA LYS A 272 -15.22 7.20 -2.54
C LYS A 272 -16.24 6.55 -1.62
N LEU A 273 -16.33 7.01 -0.38
CA LEU A 273 -17.17 6.40 0.65
C LEU A 273 -18.43 7.22 0.96
N HIS A 274 -18.61 8.36 0.29
CA HIS A 274 -19.67 9.35 0.63
C HIS A 274 -19.62 9.74 2.12
N TRP A 275 -18.41 9.69 2.71
CA TRP A 275 -18.19 9.91 4.12
C TRP A 275 -18.58 11.34 4.53
N GLY A 276 -19.40 11.45 5.58
CA GLY A 276 -19.87 12.72 6.08
C GLY A 276 -20.93 13.43 5.19
N LEU A 277 -21.45 12.76 4.16
CA LEU A 277 -22.61 13.27 3.42
C LEU A 277 -23.90 12.84 4.12
N SER A 278 -24.77 13.81 4.42
CA SER A 278 -26.14 13.49 4.81
C SER A 278 -26.87 12.84 3.63
N TRP A 279 -27.54 11.73 3.88
CA TRP A 279 -28.46 11.15 2.91
C TRP A 279 -29.52 12.21 2.58
N LYS A 280 -29.49 12.72 1.36
CA LYS A 280 -30.66 13.41 0.82
C LYS A 280 -31.55 12.32 0.25
N GLY A 281 -32.58 11.91 1.02
CA GLY A 281 -33.63 11.03 0.55
C GLY A 281 -34.32 11.56 -0.70
#